data_0985fb37aaeb1fb4a2a14f37f2b159a3
#
_entry.id   0985fb37aaeb1fb4a2a14f37f2b159a3
#
_cell.length_a   1.000
_cell.length_b   1.000
_cell.length_c   1.000
_cell.angle_alpha   90.00
_cell.angle_beta   90.00
_cell.angle_gamma   90.00
#
_symmetry.space_group_name_H-M   'P 1'
#
loop_
_entity.id
_entity.type
_entity.pdbx_description
1 polymer ?
#
loop_
_entity_poly.entity_id
_entity_poly.type
_entity_poly.pdbx_seq_one_letter_code
_entity_poly.pdbx_strand_id
1 'polypeptide(L)'
;MLNLENIGPSEIYLPSYLFDKTHRYLDLLKKKYNKYEDISLYLVRDNVEMDDEKIDIVVIIRFYRNWVQTLVPIVPVDEISSEKKVEFYELILSLNNELADTSFELDKDLGLIMISNETHIDSYVFDVFEEEYNAILNALSEFFKRAKKIIPNITEIARKGMQKWLNKHSSYIGGFDSESLYKLDQTP
;
A
#
# COMPACT_ATOMS: atom_id res chain seq x y z
N MET A 1 -14.07 0.04 8.79
CA MET A 1 -12.70 0.51 9.09
C MET A 1 -12.41 0.21 10.55
N LEU A 2 -11.47 -0.68 10.84
CA LEU A 2 -11.05 -0.96 12.21
C LEU A 2 -10.01 0.07 12.60
N ASN A 3 -10.35 0.86 13.62
CA ASN A 3 -9.45 1.84 14.20
C ASN A 3 -8.28 1.10 14.86
N LEU A 4 -7.06 1.23 14.34
CA LEU A 4 -5.85 0.59 14.88
C LEU A 4 -5.58 0.98 16.35
N GLU A 5 -6.12 2.10 16.82
CA GLU A 5 -6.00 2.56 18.22
C GLU A 5 -6.80 1.70 19.21
N ASN A 6 -7.78 0.89 18.71
CA ASN A 6 -8.62 0.03 19.54
C ASN A 6 -8.21 -1.46 19.49
N ILE A 7 -7.18 -1.81 18.74
CA ILE A 7 -6.66 -3.20 18.74
C ILE A 7 -5.60 -3.27 19.82
N GLY A 8 -6.02 -3.64 21.04
CA GLY A 8 -5.08 -3.96 22.10
C GLY A 8 -4.16 -5.12 21.67
N PRO A 9 -2.92 -5.20 22.23
CA PRO A 9 -1.92 -6.22 21.86
C PRO A 9 -2.43 -7.68 21.99
N SER A 10 -3.54 -7.90 22.66
CA SER A 10 -4.11 -9.23 22.93
C SER A 10 -5.04 -9.78 21.84
N GLU A 11 -5.38 -9.00 20.80
CA GLU A 11 -6.30 -9.46 19.73
C GLU A 11 -5.61 -9.91 18.45
N ILE A 12 -4.28 -9.75 18.35
CA ILE A 12 -3.49 -10.14 17.17
C ILE A 12 -2.76 -11.45 17.48
N TYR A 13 -3.50 -12.51 17.78
CA TYR A 13 -2.91 -13.86 17.75
C TYR A 13 -2.95 -14.37 16.29
N LEU A 14 -1.97 -13.93 15.52
CA LEU A 14 -1.76 -14.49 14.19
C LEU A 14 -1.00 -15.80 14.33
N PRO A 15 -1.45 -16.84 13.66
CA PRO A 15 -0.67 -18.05 13.56
C PRO A 15 0.68 -17.71 12.91
N SER A 16 1.78 -18.00 13.59
CA SER A 16 3.14 -17.77 13.10
C SER A 16 3.37 -18.30 11.67
N TYR A 17 2.63 -19.37 11.31
CA TYR A 17 2.71 -19.96 9.97
C TYR A 17 2.28 -19.03 8.83
N LEU A 18 1.32 -18.10 9.05
CA LEU A 18 0.91 -17.14 8.00
C LEU A 18 2.00 -16.12 7.74
N PHE A 19 2.67 -15.72 8.81
CA PHE A 19 3.80 -14.82 8.71
C PHE A 19 4.97 -15.47 7.96
N ASP A 20 5.32 -16.70 8.31
CA ASP A 20 6.35 -17.46 7.61
C ASP A 20 5.96 -17.77 6.15
N LYS A 21 4.67 -17.97 5.90
CA LYS A 21 4.14 -18.20 4.55
C LYS A 21 4.35 -16.96 3.67
N THR A 22 3.99 -15.78 4.18
CA THR A 22 4.19 -14.51 3.47
C THR A 22 5.66 -14.22 3.21
N HIS A 23 6.55 -14.50 4.17
CA HIS A 23 7.99 -14.42 3.98
C HIS A 23 8.43 -15.22 2.73
N ARG A 24 8.04 -16.50 2.65
CA ARG A 24 8.37 -17.35 1.50
C ARG A 24 7.80 -16.82 0.18
N TYR A 25 6.60 -16.26 0.20
CA TYR A 25 5.97 -15.70 -0.98
C TYR A 25 6.71 -14.46 -1.49
N LEU A 26 7.11 -13.58 -0.60
CA LEU A 26 7.93 -12.41 -0.94
C LEU A 26 9.31 -12.81 -1.48
N ASP A 27 9.92 -13.86 -0.92
CA ASP A 27 11.18 -14.41 -1.43
C ASP A 27 11.03 -15.01 -2.85
N LEU A 28 9.92 -15.73 -3.10
CA LEU A 28 9.62 -16.25 -4.44
C LEU A 28 9.44 -15.12 -5.46
N LEU A 29 8.80 -14.03 -5.06
CA LEU A 29 8.66 -12.82 -5.88
C LEU A 29 9.93 -11.96 -5.94
N LYS A 30 11.01 -12.36 -5.24
CA LYS A 30 12.29 -11.62 -5.14
C LYS A 30 12.11 -10.18 -4.67
N LYS A 31 11.15 -9.94 -3.77
CA LYS A 31 10.87 -8.61 -3.24
C LYS A 31 11.81 -8.27 -2.07
N LYS A 32 12.17 -7.00 -1.94
CA LYS A 32 12.90 -6.47 -0.78
C LYS A 32 11.90 -5.96 0.26
N TYR A 33 12.02 -6.41 1.49
CA TYR A 33 11.06 -6.07 2.55
C TYR A 33 11.68 -5.96 3.94
N ASN A 34 10.98 -5.27 4.82
CA ASN A 34 11.22 -5.26 6.25
C ASN A 34 10.08 -5.99 6.95
N LYS A 35 10.41 -6.81 7.94
CA LYS A 35 9.49 -7.64 8.72
C LYS A 35 9.36 -7.07 10.12
N TYR A 36 8.14 -6.86 10.59
CA TYR A 36 7.81 -6.34 11.92
C TYR A 36 6.88 -7.33 12.62
N GLU A 37 7.47 -8.30 13.33
CA GLU A 37 6.73 -9.43 13.93
C GLU A 37 5.75 -8.97 15.02
N ASP A 38 6.20 -8.03 15.87
CA ASP A 38 5.42 -7.54 17.01
C ASP A 38 4.08 -6.90 16.63
N ILE A 39 3.98 -6.39 15.40
CA ILE A 39 2.78 -5.76 14.86
C ILE A 39 2.23 -6.48 13.62
N SER A 40 2.77 -7.66 13.32
CA SER A 40 2.32 -8.51 12.22
C SER A 40 2.23 -7.77 10.87
N LEU A 41 3.36 -7.15 10.48
CA LEU A 41 3.45 -6.27 9.33
C LEU A 41 4.68 -6.59 8.46
N TYR A 42 4.51 -6.49 7.14
CA TYR A 42 5.61 -6.37 6.17
C TYR A 42 5.54 -5.03 5.47
N LEU A 43 6.68 -4.37 5.32
CA LEU A 43 6.87 -3.23 4.42
C LEU A 43 7.71 -3.68 3.24
N VAL A 44 7.11 -3.73 2.07
CA VAL A 44 7.75 -4.17 0.83
C VAL A 44 8.07 -2.95 -0.01
N ARG A 45 9.33 -2.82 -0.44
CA ARG A 45 9.75 -1.78 -1.38
C ARG A 45 9.56 -2.29 -2.78
N ASP A 46 8.83 -1.55 -3.58
CA ASP A 46 8.56 -1.88 -4.97
C ASP A 46 8.48 -0.62 -5.82
N ASN A 47 8.26 -0.78 -7.10
CA ASN A 47 8.03 0.33 -8.01
C ASN A 47 6.91 -0.01 -8.99
N VAL A 48 6.29 1.04 -9.49
CA VAL A 48 5.28 0.96 -10.56
C VAL A 48 5.83 1.68 -11.78
N GLU A 49 5.72 1.03 -12.93
CA GLU A 49 6.09 1.64 -14.20
C GLU A 49 4.92 2.45 -14.76
N MET A 50 5.22 3.69 -15.12
CA MET A 50 4.27 4.59 -15.76
C MET A 50 4.98 5.30 -16.91
N ASP A 51 4.63 4.93 -18.14
CA ASP A 51 5.33 5.38 -19.34
C ASP A 51 6.85 5.08 -19.22
N ASP A 52 7.70 6.09 -19.19
CA ASP A 52 9.16 5.96 -19.04
C ASP A 52 9.65 6.23 -17.61
N GLU A 53 8.74 6.43 -16.65
CA GLU A 53 9.05 6.73 -15.25
C GLU A 53 8.81 5.52 -14.33
N LYS A 54 9.71 5.32 -13.36
CA LYS A 54 9.50 4.41 -12.23
C LYS A 54 9.10 5.20 -11.01
N ILE A 55 7.99 4.79 -10.39
CA ILE A 55 7.49 5.40 -9.18
C ILE A 55 7.73 4.43 -8.03
N ASP A 56 8.62 4.79 -7.12
CA ASP A 56 8.86 4.00 -5.92
C ASP A 56 7.63 4.02 -5.01
N ILE A 57 7.25 2.86 -4.52
CA ILE A 57 6.12 2.66 -3.62
C ILE A 57 6.50 1.80 -2.42
N VAL A 58 5.71 1.92 -1.37
CA VAL A 58 5.74 1.01 -0.22
C VAL A 58 4.45 0.22 -0.18
N VAL A 59 4.55 -1.07 -0.42
CA VAL A 59 3.43 -2.00 -0.24
C VAL A 59 3.46 -2.48 1.21
N ILE A 60 2.33 -2.39 1.87
CA ILE A 60 2.13 -2.79 3.25
C ILE A 60 1.31 -4.05 3.25
N ILE A 61 1.84 -5.13 3.85
CA ILE A 61 1.09 -6.35 4.06
C ILE A 61 0.87 -6.49 5.55
N ARG A 62 -0.38 -6.49 5.97
CA ARG A 62 -0.76 -6.64 7.36
C ARG A 62 -1.79 -7.76 7.54
N PHE A 63 -1.80 -8.30 8.74
CA PHE A 63 -2.67 -9.40 9.08
C PHE A 63 -3.63 -8.93 10.17
N TYR A 64 -4.90 -9.29 10.04
CA TYR A 64 -5.87 -9.06 11.09
C TYR A 64 -6.99 -10.11 11.06
N ARG A 65 -7.24 -10.72 12.20
CA ARG A 65 -8.22 -11.81 12.31
C ARG A 65 -7.99 -12.90 11.26
N ASN A 66 -8.93 -13.07 10.33
CA ASN A 66 -8.89 -14.08 9.27
C ASN A 66 -8.52 -13.50 7.90
N TRP A 67 -7.91 -12.33 7.86
CA TRP A 67 -7.60 -11.62 6.61
C TRP A 67 -6.13 -11.23 6.53
N VAL A 68 -5.61 -11.34 5.33
CA VAL A 68 -4.36 -10.71 4.91
C VAL A 68 -4.74 -9.53 4.03
N GLN A 69 -4.34 -8.33 4.43
CA GLN A 69 -4.56 -7.13 3.65
C GLN A 69 -3.25 -6.66 3.05
N THR A 70 -3.27 -6.40 1.74
CA THR A 70 -2.20 -5.75 1.02
C THR A 70 -2.69 -4.35 0.64
N LEU A 71 -1.92 -3.32 0.99
CA LEU A 71 -2.33 -1.94 0.73
C LEU A 71 -1.15 -1.04 0.38
N VAL A 72 -1.44 0.06 -0.35
CA VAL A 72 -0.47 1.12 -0.66
C VAL A 72 -1.11 2.48 -0.34
N PRO A 73 -0.52 3.26 0.57
CA PRO A 73 -0.94 4.65 0.79
C PRO A 73 -0.53 5.51 -0.40
N ILE A 74 -1.45 6.34 -0.92
CA ILE A 74 -1.19 7.04 -2.17
C ILE A 74 -1.28 8.56 -1.98
N VAL A 75 -2.48 9.10 -1.74
CA VAL A 75 -2.74 10.53 -1.90
C VAL A 75 -3.36 11.14 -0.65
N PRO A 76 -2.67 12.07 0.02
CA PRO A 76 -3.30 12.91 1.04
C PRO A 76 -4.35 13.82 0.38
N VAL A 77 -5.59 13.75 0.85
CA VAL A 77 -6.70 14.52 0.24
C VAL A 77 -6.59 16.04 0.44
N ASP A 78 -5.77 16.47 1.39
CA ASP A 78 -5.44 17.86 1.65
C ASP A 78 -4.44 18.46 0.63
N GLU A 79 -3.68 17.61 -0.07
CA GLU A 79 -2.77 18.02 -1.15
C GLU A 79 -3.49 18.24 -2.49
N ILE A 80 -4.77 17.88 -2.61
CA ILE A 80 -5.55 18.08 -3.81
C ILE A 80 -6.28 19.42 -3.72
N SER A 81 -6.06 20.29 -4.71
CA SER A 81 -6.75 21.59 -4.77
C SER A 81 -8.26 21.41 -4.84
N SER A 82 -9.01 22.32 -4.23
CA SER A 82 -10.48 22.27 -4.18
C SER A 82 -11.11 22.18 -5.57
N GLU A 83 -10.50 22.80 -6.57
CA GLU A 83 -10.94 22.81 -7.95
C GLU A 83 -10.84 21.44 -8.63
N LYS A 84 -9.85 20.62 -8.21
CA LYS A 84 -9.58 19.30 -8.77
C LYS A 84 -10.22 18.14 -7.99
N LYS A 85 -10.75 18.40 -6.80
CA LYS A 85 -11.30 17.33 -5.94
C LYS A 85 -12.41 16.54 -6.58
N VAL A 86 -13.34 17.20 -7.26
CA VAL A 86 -14.48 16.52 -7.87
C VAL A 86 -13.99 15.58 -8.96
N GLU A 87 -13.22 16.08 -9.91
CA GLU A 87 -12.67 15.31 -11.04
C GLU A 87 -11.79 14.14 -10.52
N PHE A 88 -11.03 14.37 -9.47
CA PHE A 88 -10.21 13.33 -8.84
C PHE A 88 -11.07 12.22 -8.19
N TYR A 89 -12.14 12.57 -7.45
CA TYR A 89 -13.00 11.56 -6.85
C TYR A 89 -13.82 10.80 -7.90
N GLU A 90 -14.22 11.44 -8.98
CA GLU A 90 -14.84 10.76 -10.12
C GLU A 90 -13.90 9.74 -10.74
N LEU A 91 -12.59 10.06 -10.88
CA LEU A 91 -11.59 9.09 -11.30
C LEU A 91 -11.51 7.90 -10.35
N ILE A 92 -11.43 8.14 -9.02
CA ILE A 92 -11.37 7.07 -8.02
C ILE A 92 -12.59 6.15 -8.09
N LEU A 93 -13.79 6.72 -8.21
CA LEU A 93 -15.04 5.95 -8.35
C LEU A 93 -15.08 5.15 -9.66
N SER A 94 -14.58 5.72 -10.76
CA SER A 94 -14.46 5.02 -12.03
C SER A 94 -13.54 3.83 -11.94
N LEU A 95 -12.35 4.02 -11.34
CA LEU A 95 -11.39 2.96 -11.11
C LEU A 95 -11.96 1.83 -10.24
N ASN A 96 -12.65 2.16 -9.15
CA ASN A 96 -13.32 1.16 -8.32
C ASN A 96 -14.41 0.36 -9.05
N ASN A 97 -15.02 0.95 -10.08
CA ASN A 97 -16.00 0.24 -10.90
C ASN A 97 -15.36 -0.65 -11.98
N GLU A 98 -14.15 -0.31 -12.40
CA GLU A 98 -13.42 -1.00 -13.47
C GLU A 98 -12.52 -2.14 -12.96
N LEU A 99 -12.00 -2.00 -11.73
CA LEU A 99 -11.05 -2.92 -11.12
C LEU A 99 -11.79 -3.94 -10.24
N ALA A 100 -11.61 -5.23 -10.54
CA ALA A 100 -12.34 -6.30 -9.85
C ALA A 100 -11.70 -6.67 -8.49
N ASP A 101 -10.36 -6.64 -8.41
CA ASP A 101 -9.62 -7.28 -7.32
C ASP A 101 -8.98 -6.27 -6.36
N THR A 102 -9.18 -4.98 -6.58
CA THR A 102 -8.63 -3.91 -5.75
C THR A 102 -9.66 -2.81 -5.52
N SER A 103 -9.52 -2.09 -4.42
CA SER A 103 -10.35 -0.92 -4.13
C SER A 103 -9.52 0.27 -3.70
N PHE A 104 -9.93 1.47 -4.14
CA PHE A 104 -9.45 2.72 -3.59
C PHE A 104 -10.32 3.13 -2.41
N GLU A 105 -9.70 3.38 -1.28
CA GLU A 105 -10.35 3.64 0.00
C GLU A 105 -9.85 4.95 0.60
N LEU A 106 -10.71 5.60 1.39
CA LEU A 106 -10.33 6.76 2.18
C LEU A 106 -10.10 6.36 3.64
N ASP A 107 -8.85 6.41 4.09
CA ASP A 107 -8.54 6.46 5.52
C ASP A 107 -8.90 7.86 6.04
N LYS A 108 -10.01 7.94 6.79
CA LYS A 108 -10.53 9.20 7.30
C LYS A 108 -9.67 9.79 8.41
N ASP A 109 -8.98 8.95 9.18
CA ASP A 109 -8.16 9.39 10.32
C ASP A 109 -6.86 10.03 9.81
N LEU A 110 -6.33 9.49 8.71
CA LEU A 110 -5.16 10.05 8.03
C LEU A 110 -5.51 11.06 6.93
N GLY A 111 -6.77 11.10 6.48
CA GLY A 111 -7.15 11.86 5.29
C GLY A 111 -6.35 11.39 4.07
N LEU A 112 -6.24 10.08 3.89
CA LEU A 112 -5.34 9.47 2.91
C LEU A 112 -6.09 8.49 2.02
N ILE A 113 -6.01 8.67 0.71
CA ILE A 113 -6.45 7.66 -0.25
C ILE A 113 -5.42 6.54 -0.29
N MET A 114 -5.90 5.32 -0.16
CA MET A 114 -5.11 4.09 -0.25
C MET A 114 -5.71 3.19 -1.32
N ILE A 115 -4.92 2.31 -1.90
CA ILE A 115 -5.40 1.17 -2.65
C ILE A 115 -5.18 -0.08 -1.82
N SER A 116 -6.14 -1.00 -1.83
CA SER A 116 -6.03 -2.24 -1.06
C SER A 116 -6.75 -3.41 -1.73
N ASN A 117 -6.36 -4.60 -1.33
CA ASN A 117 -7.13 -5.84 -1.45
C ASN A 117 -7.04 -6.65 -0.15
N GLU A 118 -7.92 -7.62 -0.01
CA GLU A 118 -8.02 -8.46 1.18
C GLU A 118 -8.25 -9.92 0.79
N THR A 119 -7.37 -10.81 1.27
CA THR A 119 -7.49 -12.26 1.09
C THR A 119 -7.87 -12.93 2.39
N HIS A 120 -8.88 -13.78 2.36
CA HIS A 120 -9.17 -14.65 3.51
C HIS A 120 -8.05 -15.68 3.70
N ILE A 121 -7.67 -15.97 4.95
CA ILE A 121 -6.52 -16.83 5.27
C ILE A 121 -6.65 -18.24 4.70
N ASP A 122 -7.86 -18.77 4.55
CA ASP A 122 -8.11 -20.10 3.96
C ASP A 122 -7.80 -20.14 2.46
N SER A 123 -7.90 -19.00 1.78
CA SER A 123 -7.60 -18.84 0.35
C SER A 123 -6.19 -18.29 0.10
N TYR A 124 -5.43 -18.01 1.16
CA TYR A 124 -4.11 -17.39 1.07
C TYR A 124 -3.05 -18.41 0.64
N VAL A 125 -2.97 -18.66 -0.66
CA VAL A 125 -1.96 -19.48 -1.34
C VAL A 125 -1.08 -18.62 -2.25
N PHE A 126 0.06 -19.16 -2.70
CA PHE A 126 1.04 -18.35 -3.46
C PHE A 126 0.44 -17.74 -4.72
N ASP A 127 -0.27 -18.53 -5.52
CA ASP A 127 -0.85 -18.06 -6.79
C ASP A 127 -1.85 -16.90 -6.56
N VAL A 128 -2.70 -17.00 -5.51
CA VAL A 128 -3.62 -15.93 -5.14
C VAL A 128 -2.86 -14.70 -4.64
N PHE A 129 -1.85 -14.89 -3.80
CA PHE A 129 -1.02 -13.78 -3.32
C PHE A 129 -0.31 -13.06 -4.46
N GLU A 130 0.28 -13.80 -5.40
CA GLU A 130 0.97 -13.23 -6.57
C GLU A 130 -0.01 -12.46 -7.46
N GLU A 131 -1.18 -13.03 -7.73
CA GLU A 131 -2.24 -12.39 -8.54
C GLU A 131 -2.71 -11.09 -7.89
N GLU A 132 -3.05 -11.11 -6.60
CA GLU A 132 -3.51 -9.93 -5.85
C GLU A 132 -2.43 -8.86 -5.68
N TYR A 133 -1.18 -9.28 -5.44
CA TYR A 133 -0.05 -8.36 -5.38
C TYR A 133 0.14 -7.63 -6.71
N ASN A 134 0.12 -8.36 -7.81
CA ASN A 134 0.24 -7.79 -9.15
C ASN A 134 -0.98 -6.94 -9.54
N ALA A 135 -2.18 -7.30 -9.08
CA ALA A 135 -3.38 -6.49 -9.29
C ALA A 135 -3.24 -5.09 -8.68
N ILE A 136 -2.67 -4.97 -7.48
CA ILE A 136 -2.36 -3.65 -6.86
C ILE A 136 -1.38 -2.86 -7.72
N LEU A 137 -0.29 -3.47 -8.19
CA LEU A 137 0.71 -2.78 -9.02
C LEU A 137 0.10 -2.28 -10.34
N ASN A 138 -0.72 -3.12 -11.00
CA ASN A 138 -1.41 -2.76 -12.23
C ASN A 138 -2.43 -1.64 -12.00
N ALA A 139 -3.19 -1.70 -10.92
CA ALA A 139 -4.16 -0.68 -10.57
C ALA A 139 -3.49 0.68 -10.25
N LEU A 140 -2.32 0.65 -9.58
CA LEU A 140 -1.52 1.84 -9.35
C LEU A 140 -0.98 2.44 -10.65
N SER A 141 -0.50 1.60 -11.58
CA SER A 141 -0.05 2.07 -12.90
C SER A 141 -1.17 2.80 -13.64
N GLU A 142 -2.36 2.20 -13.69
CA GLU A 142 -3.53 2.81 -14.32
C GLU A 142 -3.98 4.09 -13.59
N PHE A 143 -3.97 4.08 -12.25
CA PHE A 143 -4.25 5.26 -11.45
C PHE A 143 -3.30 6.42 -11.79
N PHE A 144 -2.00 6.21 -11.73
CA PHE A 144 -1.03 7.27 -11.99
C PHE A 144 -1.15 7.83 -13.40
N LYS A 145 -1.33 6.97 -14.40
CA LYS A 145 -1.52 7.36 -15.80
C LYS A 145 -2.74 8.25 -16.01
N ARG A 146 -3.85 7.94 -15.34
CA ARG A 146 -5.08 8.74 -15.45
C ARG A 146 -5.04 9.98 -14.56
N ALA A 147 -4.56 9.85 -13.32
CA ALA A 147 -4.48 10.95 -12.37
C ALA A 147 -3.52 12.05 -12.81
N LYS A 148 -2.42 11.72 -13.52
CA LYS A 148 -1.46 12.71 -14.06
C LYS A 148 -2.11 13.70 -15.02
N LYS A 149 -3.19 13.31 -15.71
CA LYS A 149 -3.95 14.20 -16.60
C LYS A 149 -4.74 15.26 -15.84
N ILE A 150 -5.14 14.94 -14.61
CA ILE A 150 -5.92 15.81 -13.72
C ILE A 150 -4.96 16.65 -12.84
N ILE A 151 -3.95 15.97 -12.29
CA ILE A 151 -3.00 16.50 -11.33
C ILE A 151 -1.58 16.17 -11.84
N PRO A 152 -0.92 17.08 -12.56
CA PRO A 152 0.37 16.81 -13.21
C PRO A 152 1.49 16.34 -12.25
N ASN A 153 1.47 16.79 -10.99
CA ASN A 153 2.46 16.43 -9.96
C ASN A 153 1.97 15.30 -9.02
N ILE A 154 1.07 14.43 -9.51
CA ILE A 154 0.47 13.36 -8.68
C ILE A 154 1.50 12.40 -8.08
N THR A 155 2.61 12.15 -8.75
CA THR A 155 3.69 11.28 -8.25
C THR A 155 4.39 11.87 -7.03
N GLU A 156 4.59 13.21 -7.01
CA GLU A 156 5.13 13.90 -5.84
C GLU A 156 4.14 13.85 -4.67
N ILE A 157 2.86 14.08 -4.95
CA ILE A 157 1.79 13.98 -3.95
C ILE A 157 1.71 12.57 -3.38
N ALA A 158 1.85 11.54 -4.20
CA ALA A 158 1.85 10.15 -3.76
C ALA A 158 3.02 9.85 -2.80
N ARG A 159 4.21 10.38 -3.07
CA ARG A 159 5.35 10.27 -2.13
C ARG A 159 5.02 10.87 -0.76
N LYS A 160 4.35 12.02 -0.72
CA LYS A 160 3.89 12.64 0.53
C LYS A 160 2.87 11.74 1.26
N GLY A 161 2.00 11.06 0.52
CA GLY A 161 1.04 10.11 1.09
C GLY A 161 1.72 8.93 1.78
N MET A 162 2.67 8.30 1.12
CA MET A 162 3.49 7.24 1.70
C MET A 162 4.24 7.73 2.94
N GLN A 163 4.87 8.91 2.86
CA GLN A 163 5.57 9.52 3.98
C GLN A 163 4.65 9.82 5.17
N LYS A 164 3.45 10.34 4.91
CA LYS A 164 2.44 10.62 5.93
C LYS A 164 2.05 9.36 6.69
N TRP A 165 1.85 8.24 5.98
CA TRP A 165 1.56 6.94 6.56
C TRP A 165 2.72 6.43 7.42
N LEU A 166 3.95 6.45 6.89
CA LEU A 166 5.15 5.98 7.58
C LEU A 166 5.41 6.80 8.86
N ASN A 167 5.27 8.12 8.80
CA ASN A 167 5.46 9.00 9.96
C ASN A 167 4.44 8.71 11.07
N LYS A 168 3.17 8.48 10.73
CA LYS A 168 2.13 8.14 11.70
C LYS A 168 2.44 6.82 12.43
N HIS A 169 3.06 5.88 11.75
CA HIS A 169 3.36 4.55 12.28
C HIS A 169 4.81 4.39 12.76
N SER A 170 5.61 5.46 12.75
CA SER A 170 7.04 5.41 13.07
C SER A 170 7.37 4.86 14.46
N SER A 171 6.48 5.06 15.44
CA SER A 171 6.64 4.50 16.79
C SER A 171 6.59 2.98 16.83
N TYR A 172 5.93 2.34 15.87
CA TYR A 172 5.78 0.89 15.78
C TYR A 172 6.79 0.26 14.81
N ILE A 173 7.19 0.98 13.76
CA ILE A 173 8.10 0.49 12.73
C ILE A 173 9.56 0.92 12.96
N GLY A 174 9.88 1.39 14.14
CA GLY A 174 11.19 1.81 14.67
C GLY A 174 12.33 1.95 13.65
N GLY A 175 12.69 3.17 13.28
CA GLY A 175 13.87 3.42 12.45
C GLY A 175 13.74 3.10 10.96
N PHE A 176 12.52 3.01 10.42
CA PHE A 176 12.34 3.02 8.97
C PHE A 176 12.79 4.39 8.45
N ASP A 177 14.04 4.42 7.96
CA ASP A 177 14.60 5.64 7.39
C ASP A 177 13.89 5.93 6.07
N SER A 178 13.04 6.94 6.10
CA SER A 178 12.32 7.41 4.91
C SER A 178 13.27 7.95 3.85
N GLU A 179 14.47 8.41 4.21
CA GLU A 179 15.51 8.78 3.25
C GLU A 179 16.07 7.55 2.53
N SER A 180 16.03 6.38 3.15
CA SER A 180 16.47 5.14 2.50
C SER A 180 15.50 4.65 1.41
N LEU A 181 14.26 5.15 1.36
CA LEU A 181 13.34 4.92 0.24
C LEU A 181 13.88 5.52 -1.06
N TYR A 182 14.64 6.61 -0.97
CA TYR A 182 15.10 7.38 -2.13
C TYR A 182 16.57 7.07 -2.51
N LYS A 183 17.28 6.23 -1.74
CA LYS A 183 18.71 5.93 -1.97
C LYS A 183 18.98 4.62 -2.71
N LEU A 184 17.97 3.92 -3.21
CA LEU A 184 18.17 2.61 -3.85
C LEU A 184 18.78 2.65 -5.26
N ASP A 185 18.90 3.83 -5.87
CA ASP A 185 19.47 3.99 -7.21
C ASP A 185 21.00 4.27 -7.24
N GLN A 186 21.70 4.24 -6.11
CA GLN A 186 23.13 4.58 -6.06
C GLN A 186 24.07 3.42 -5.68
N THR A 187 23.67 2.19 -5.89
CA THR A 187 24.62 1.07 -5.82
C THR A 187 24.88 0.52 -7.23
N PRO A 188 26.16 0.53 -7.67
CA PRO A 188 26.57 0.12 -9.01
C PRO A 188 26.30 -1.36 -9.28
#